data_aac8741727f52b560382bad23b636770
#
_entry.id   aac8741727f52b560382bad23b636770
#
_cell.length_a   1.000
_cell.length_b   1.000
_cell.length_c   1.000
_cell.angle_alpha   90.00
_cell.angle_beta   90.00
_cell.angle_gamma   90.00
#
_symmetry.space_group_name_H-M   'P 1'
#
loop_
_entity.id
_entity.type
_entity.pdbx_description
1 polymer ?
#
loop_
_entity_poly.entity_id
_entity_poly.type
_entity_poly.pdbx_seq_one_letter_code
_entity_poly.pdbx_strand_id
1 'polypeptide(L)'
;VHPRTYVLIAVGSALLAAAAVPITVLPALAQSTDEPPSLPRAERPRQGVPGPPADRPAAGPPPPARRPPAGGGPATEGGPVTAEALLSKVSHCQQISNGLYRARESAPTAIPVCDANGAVFWKADMDIDCDGQVTDRCNTRTDPYFQSMTAYTESSGRALNAKETPYIVVPTPSAIWNYRSSGIRGGSVAAVIHGDRIQYAVVGDTGPPGIIGEGSLATARGLGISADPYGGGTGAGVTYILFKNSEVASLEDRDGAALQGEELARQFLLEN
;
A
#
# COMPACT_ATOMS: atom_id res chain seq x y z
N VAL A 1 11.70 -18.96 -14.38
CA VAL A 1 10.25 -18.72 -14.48
C VAL A 1 9.58 -20.08 -14.45
N HIS A 2 9.00 -20.47 -13.32
CA HIS A 2 8.27 -21.73 -13.19
C HIS A 2 6.80 -21.42 -12.92
N PRO A 3 5.84 -22.05 -13.61
CA PRO A 3 4.44 -21.81 -13.39
C PRO A 3 4.00 -22.30 -12.00
N ARG A 4 3.19 -21.50 -11.33
CA ARG A 4 2.53 -21.84 -10.07
C ARG A 4 1.53 -22.98 -10.33
N THR A 5 1.75 -24.15 -9.75
CA THR A 5 0.79 -25.25 -9.79
C THR A 5 -0.02 -25.23 -8.50
N TYR A 6 -1.28 -24.88 -8.59
CA TYR A 6 -2.22 -24.96 -7.47
C TYR A 6 -2.88 -26.34 -7.44
N VAL A 7 -2.79 -27.03 -6.32
CA VAL A 7 -3.52 -28.25 -6.07
C VAL A 7 -4.94 -27.89 -5.60
N LEU A 8 -5.93 -28.13 -6.43
CA LEU A 8 -7.34 -28.08 -6.05
C LEU A 8 -7.65 -29.22 -5.08
N ILE A 9 -7.89 -28.92 -3.81
CA ILE A 9 -8.45 -29.86 -2.86
C ILE A 9 -9.94 -29.96 -3.15
N ALA A 10 -10.35 -31.08 -3.74
CA ALA A 10 -11.75 -31.43 -3.92
C ALA A 10 -12.35 -31.77 -2.55
N VAL A 11 -13.21 -30.89 -2.03
CA VAL A 11 -14.03 -31.16 -0.85
C VAL A 11 -15.25 -31.97 -1.31
N GLY A 12 -15.37 -33.18 -0.75
CA GLY A 12 -16.42 -34.13 -1.08
C GLY A 12 -17.82 -33.57 -0.83
N SER A 13 -18.68 -33.76 -1.83
CA SER A 13 -20.09 -33.41 -1.80
C SER A 13 -20.86 -34.32 -0.85
N ALA A 14 -21.40 -33.77 0.24
CA ALA A 14 -22.47 -34.41 1.01
C ALA A 14 -23.81 -34.09 0.32
N LEU A 15 -24.49 -35.09 -0.16
CA LEU A 15 -25.87 -35.04 -0.66
C LEU A 15 -26.81 -34.68 0.49
N LEU A 16 -27.40 -33.49 0.48
CA LEU A 16 -28.58 -33.18 1.29
C LEU A 16 -29.79 -33.17 0.39
N ALA A 17 -30.75 -34.02 0.73
CA ALA A 17 -32.04 -34.17 0.05
C ALA A 17 -32.83 -32.86 0.15
N ALA A 18 -33.22 -32.33 -0.99
CA ALA A 18 -34.09 -31.15 -1.10
C ALA A 18 -35.53 -31.53 -0.88
N ALA A 19 -36.18 -31.00 0.14
CA ALA A 19 -37.63 -30.99 0.28
C ALA A 19 -38.22 -29.90 -0.62
N ALA A 20 -39.10 -30.28 -1.51
CA ALA A 20 -39.80 -29.37 -2.39
C ALA A 20 -40.84 -28.53 -1.62
N VAL A 21 -40.70 -27.22 -1.65
CA VAL A 21 -41.70 -26.26 -1.17
C VAL A 21 -42.48 -25.75 -2.42
N PRO A 22 -43.82 -25.73 -2.42
CA PRO A 22 -44.59 -25.24 -3.56
C PRO A 22 -44.47 -23.71 -3.68
N ILE A 23 -44.12 -23.26 -4.88
CA ILE A 23 -44.07 -21.84 -5.23
C ILE A 23 -45.51 -21.37 -5.49
N THR A 24 -46.04 -20.52 -4.62
CA THR A 24 -47.27 -19.75 -4.89
C THR A 24 -46.92 -18.54 -5.76
N VAL A 25 -47.45 -18.54 -6.98
CA VAL A 25 -47.32 -17.41 -7.92
C VAL A 25 -48.28 -16.31 -7.46
N LEU A 26 -47.73 -15.16 -7.05
CA LEU A 26 -48.46 -13.90 -6.83
C LEU A 26 -48.56 -13.15 -8.17
N PRO A 27 -49.71 -12.56 -8.48
CA PRO A 27 -49.90 -11.78 -9.74
C PRO A 27 -49.10 -10.48 -9.68
N ALA A 28 -48.40 -10.16 -10.76
CA ALA A 28 -47.69 -8.92 -10.96
C ALA A 28 -48.65 -7.72 -10.90
N LEU A 29 -48.38 -6.81 -9.96
CA LEU A 29 -48.97 -5.48 -9.93
C LEU A 29 -48.28 -4.64 -11.02
N ALA A 30 -49.04 -4.16 -11.97
CA ALA A 30 -48.63 -3.21 -12.99
C ALA A 30 -48.17 -1.91 -12.30
N GLN A 31 -46.90 -1.53 -12.48
CA GLN A 31 -46.38 -0.24 -12.05
C GLN A 31 -46.79 0.81 -13.08
N SER A 32 -47.65 1.76 -12.67
CA SER A 32 -47.91 3.01 -13.37
C SER A 32 -46.63 3.82 -13.46
N THR A 33 -46.22 4.13 -14.68
CA THR A 33 -45.18 5.13 -14.94
C THR A 33 -45.81 6.52 -14.89
N ASP A 34 -45.85 7.12 -13.71
CA ASP A 34 -46.08 8.55 -13.58
C ASP A 34 -44.75 9.30 -13.66
N GLU A 35 -44.51 9.85 -14.84
CA GLU A 35 -43.41 10.79 -15.10
C GLU A 35 -43.79 12.15 -14.48
N PRO A 36 -42.97 12.74 -13.60
CA PRO A 36 -43.26 14.05 -13.06
C PRO A 36 -43.12 15.14 -14.14
N PRO A 37 -43.97 16.16 -14.16
CA PRO A 37 -43.93 17.21 -15.17
C PRO A 37 -42.64 18.03 -15.08
N SER A 38 -41.98 18.17 -16.24
CA SER A 38 -40.79 19.02 -16.42
C SER A 38 -41.13 20.50 -16.13
N LEU A 39 -40.47 21.08 -15.13
CA LEU A 39 -40.52 22.50 -14.86
C LEU A 39 -39.85 23.32 -15.98
N PRO A 40 -40.36 24.47 -16.39
CA PRO A 40 -39.73 25.29 -17.40
C PRO A 40 -38.39 25.87 -16.92
N ARG A 41 -37.38 25.69 -17.75
CA ARG A 41 -36.01 26.19 -17.56
C ARG A 41 -36.04 27.72 -17.60
N ALA A 42 -35.77 28.38 -16.46
CA ALA A 42 -35.58 29.82 -16.40
C ALA A 42 -34.32 30.21 -17.22
N GLU A 43 -34.51 31.05 -18.24
CA GLU A 43 -33.43 31.68 -19.00
C GLU A 43 -32.66 32.64 -18.11
N ARG A 44 -31.34 32.41 -17.98
CA ARG A 44 -30.45 33.40 -17.34
C ARG A 44 -30.28 34.61 -18.23
N PRO A 45 -30.33 35.84 -17.68
CA PRO A 45 -29.98 37.04 -18.45
C PRO A 45 -28.52 36.97 -18.90
N ARG A 46 -28.26 37.30 -20.16
CA ARG A 46 -26.89 37.44 -20.71
C ARG A 46 -26.25 38.66 -20.03
N GLN A 47 -25.23 38.36 -19.19
CA GLN A 47 -24.33 39.41 -18.71
C GLN A 47 -23.42 39.82 -19.84
N GLY A 48 -23.36 41.13 -20.09
CA GLY A 48 -22.53 41.73 -21.12
C GLY A 48 -21.05 41.47 -20.89
N VAL A 49 -20.36 41.17 -22.00
CA VAL A 49 -18.89 40.98 -22.03
C VAL A 49 -18.24 42.35 -21.73
N PRO A 50 -17.37 42.47 -20.68
CA PRO A 50 -16.60 43.67 -20.46
C PRO A 50 -15.55 43.80 -21.61
N GLY A 51 -15.44 44.98 -22.17
CA GLY A 51 -14.41 45.31 -23.18
C GLY A 51 -13.00 45.24 -22.59
N PRO A 52 -11.98 45.14 -23.47
CA PRO A 52 -10.58 45.01 -23.04
C PRO A 52 -10.14 46.24 -22.22
N PRO A 53 -9.38 46.02 -21.11
CA PRO A 53 -8.85 47.13 -20.33
C PRO A 53 -7.78 47.90 -21.15
N ALA A 54 -7.82 49.20 -21.02
CA ALA A 54 -6.86 50.15 -21.64
C ALA A 54 -5.43 49.85 -21.14
N ASP A 55 -4.48 50.06 -22.07
CA ASP A 55 -3.05 49.89 -21.84
C ASP A 55 -2.56 50.56 -20.56
N ARG A 56 -2.06 49.74 -19.63
CA ARG A 56 -1.31 50.21 -18.47
C ARG A 56 0.19 50.16 -18.82
N PRO A 57 0.97 51.19 -18.53
CA PRO A 57 2.41 51.19 -18.84
C PRO A 57 3.10 50.03 -18.10
N ALA A 58 4.03 49.36 -18.78
CA ALA A 58 4.80 48.25 -18.29
C ALA A 58 5.56 48.65 -17.01
N ALA A 59 5.27 47.97 -15.91
CA ALA A 59 6.06 48.07 -14.70
C ALA A 59 7.43 47.44 -14.95
N GLY A 60 8.50 48.15 -14.59
CA GLY A 60 9.87 47.66 -14.68
C GLY A 60 10.07 46.38 -13.87
N PRO A 61 11.16 45.62 -14.15
CA PRO A 61 11.43 44.36 -13.50
C PRO A 61 11.51 44.53 -11.95
N PRO A 62 10.93 43.60 -11.20
CA PRO A 62 11.01 43.66 -9.74
C PRO A 62 12.48 43.52 -9.29
N PRO A 63 12.88 44.19 -8.21
CA PRO A 63 14.21 44.01 -7.63
C PRO A 63 14.42 42.55 -7.23
N PRO A 64 15.68 42.04 -7.30
CA PRO A 64 15.95 40.66 -6.93
C PRO A 64 15.50 40.39 -5.47
N ALA A 65 14.69 39.36 -5.30
CA ALA A 65 14.24 38.93 -4.00
C ALA A 65 15.45 38.66 -3.08
N ARG A 66 15.53 39.39 -1.95
CA ARG A 66 16.50 39.09 -0.91
C ARG A 66 16.31 37.66 -0.47
N ARG A 67 17.32 36.82 -0.70
CA ARG A 67 17.39 35.48 -0.13
C ARG A 67 17.20 35.62 1.37
N PRO A 68 16.22 34.95 1.99
CA PRO A 68 16.13 34.93 3.45
C PRO A 68 17.45 34.37 3.99
N PRO A 69 17.94 34.87 5.14
CA PRO A 69 19.09 34.27 5.79
C PRO A 69 18.75 32.81 6.04
N ALA A 70 19.70 31.92 5.73
CA ALA A 70 19.60 30.51 6.08
C ALA A 70 19.37 30.45 7.61
N GLY A 71 18.11 30.25 8.00
CA GLY A 71 17.76 29.97 9.37
C GLY A 71 18.44 28.67 9.72
N GLY A 72 19.45 28.72 10.59
CA GLY A 72 20.00 27.55 11.23
C GLY A 72 18.89 26.97 12.10
N GLY A 73 18.15 26.02 11.55
CA GLY A 73 17.40 25.07 12.34
C GLY A 73 18.42 24.29 13.20
N PRO A 74 18.02 23.75 14.37
CA PRO A 74 18.92 22.92 15.15
C PRO A 74 19.50 21.86 14.22
N ALA A 75 20.83 21.73 14.19
CA ALA A 75 21.52 20.69 13.46
C ALA A 75 20.94 19.37 13.96
N THR A 76 20.25 18.65 13.10
CA THR A 76 19.82 17.28 13.36
C THR A 76 21.10 16.46 13.55
N GLU A 77 21.43 16.12 14.79
CA GLU A 77 22.52 15.23 15.12
C GLU A 77 22.17 13.83 14.60
N GLY A 78 22.49 13.57 13.36
CA GLY A 78 22.30 12.29 12.69
C GLY A 78 22.70 12.44 11.23
N GLY A 79 23.63 11.61 10.76
CA GLY A 79 24.00 11.54 9.36
C GLY A 79 22.78 11.22 8.47
N PRO A 80 22.93 11.28 7.13
CA PRO A 80 21.86 10.96 6.19
C PRO A 80 21.39 9.52 6.41
N VAL A 81 20.07 9.29 6.31
CA VAL A 81 19.50 7.94 6.33
C VAL A 81 19.89 7.24 5.02
N THR A 82 20.69 6.18 5.13
CA THR A 82 21.12 5.37 3.99
C THR A 82 20.69 3.92 4.16
N ALA A 83 20.53 3.21 3.05
CA ALA A 83 20.24 1.77 3.05
C ALA A 83 21.30 1.00 3.86
N GLU A 84 22.58 1.29 3.64
CA GLU A 84 23.68 0.66 4.37
C GLU A 84 23.56 0.86 5.88
N ALA A 85 23.29 2.10 6.33
CA ALA A 85 23.13 2.41 7.76
C ALA A 85 21.98 1.62 8.37
N LEU A 86 20.81 1.56 7.71
CA LEU A 86 19.65 0.79 8.19
C LEU A 86 19.95 -0.72 8.20
N LEU A 87 20.54 -1.25 7.13
CA LEU A 87 20.90 -2.67 7.03
C LEU A 87 21.88 -3.11 8.09
N SER A 88 22.80 -2.23 8.52
CA SER A 88 23.75 -2.53 9.59
C SER A 88 23.07 -2.82 10.92
N LYS A 89 21.93 -2.13 11.20
CA LYS A 89 21.15 -2.26 12.45
C LYS A 89 20.31 -3.53 12.51
N VAL A 90 20.04 -4.14 11.35
CA VAL A 90 19.25 -5.36 11.20
C VAL A 90 20.09 -6.53 10.67
N SER A 91 21.39 -6.53 10.98
CA SER A 91 22.32 -7.59 10.60
C SER A 91 22.11 -8.89 11.38
N HIS A 92 21.64 -8.81 12.62
CA HIS A 92 21.36 -9.96 13.49
C HIS A 92 19.87 -10.08 13.77
N CYS A 93 19.35 -11.30 13.67
CA CYS A 93 17.95 -11.59 13.90
C CYS A 93 17.74 -12.11 15.34
N GLN A 94 17.06 -11.34 16.15
CA GLN A 94 16.41 -11.85 17.35
C GLN A 94 15.00 -12.30 16.96
N GLN A 95 14.85 -13.58 16.62
CA GLN A 95 13.57 -14.12 16.15
C GLN A 95 12.47 -13.97 17.18
N ILE A 96 11.32 -13.40 16.76
CA ILE A 96 10.10 -13.30 17.57
C ILE A 96 8.94 -14.11 17.01
N SER A 97 9.02 -14.55 15.75
CA SER A 97 8.03 -15.46 15.18
C SER A 97 8.20 -16.88 15.77
N ASN A 98 7.07 -17.54 16.06
CA ASN A 98 7.06 -18.94 16.48
C ASN A 98 7.06 -19.85 15.23
N GLY A 99 8.20 -19.89 14.55
CA GLY A 99 8.38 -20.58 13.26
C GLY A 99 8.88 -19.64 12.17
N LEU A 100 8.90 -20.17 10.94
CA LEU A 100 9.45 -19.49 9.78
C LEU A 100 8.36 -19.34 8.70
N TYR A 101 8.46 -18.29 7.95
CA TYR A 101 7.64 -18.00 6.78
C TYR A 101 8.27 -18.53 5.49
N ARG A 102 7.49 -18.57 4.43
CA ARG A 102 7.89 -18.85 3.05
C ARG A 102 7.80 -17.58 2.22
N ALA A 103 8.63 -17.49 1.21
CA ALA A 103 8.51 -16.48 0.16
C ALA A 103 7.27 -16.71 -0.73
N ARG A 104 6.91 -17.98 -0.97
CA ARG A 104 5.74 -18.44 -1.76
C ARG A 104 5.42 -19.89 -1.40
N GLU A 105 4.24 -20.39 -1.81
CA GLU A 105 3.79 -21.75 -1.44
C GLU A 105 4.81 -22.86 -1.73
N SER A 106 5.50 -22.79 -2.87
CA SER A 106 6.49 -23.79 -3.27
C SER A 106 7.88 -23.59 -2.66
N ALA A 107 8.11 -22.49 -1.95
CA ALA A 107 9.39 -22.19 -1.33
C ALA A 107 9.55 -22.91 0.03
N PRO A 108 10.79 -23.20 0.46
CA PRO A 108 11.04 -23.70 1.81
C PRO A 108 10.67 -22.64 2.86
N THR A 109 10.31 -23.08 4.06
CA THR A 109 10.17 -22.20 5.23
C THR A 109 11.56 -21.77 5.70
N ALA A 110 11.89 -20.49 5.55
CA ALA A 110 13.24 -20.00 5.81
C ALA A 110 13.30 -18.59 6.39
N ILE A 111 12.18 -17.86 6.45
CA ILE A 111 12.14 -16.43 6.76
C ILE A 111 11.61 -16.20 8.16
N PRO A 112 12.46 -15.82 9.13
CA PRO A 112 12.02 -15.38 10.46
C PRO A 112 11.50 -13.95 10.43
N VAL A 113 10.62 -13.60 11.37
CA VAL A 113 10.38 -12.22 11.78
C VAL A 113 11.26 -11.95 13.00
N CYS A 114 11.99 -10.85 12.96
CA CYS A 114 13.00 -10.48 13.93
C CYS A 114 12.61 -9.20 14.66
N ASP A 115 13.02 -9.10 15.93
CA ASP A 115 12.90 -7.88 16.72
C ASP A 115 14.11 -6.96 16.55
N ALA A 116 13.86 -5.66 16.63
CA ALA A 116 14.86 -4.61 16.81
C ALA A 116 14.28 -3.56 17.77
N ASN A 117 15.13 -2.73 18.37
CA ASN A 117 14.63 -1.64 19.20
C ASN A 117 13.80 -0.67 18.32
N GLY A 118 12.55 -0.45 18.67
CA GLY A 118 11.62 0.39 17.90
C GLY A 118 11.09 -0.21 16.59
N ALA A 119 11.53 -1.39 16.14
CA ALA A 119 11.07 -1.99 14.88
C ALA A 119 10.94 -3.52 14.95
N VAL A 120 10.27 -4.09 13.94
CA VAL A 120 10.39 -5.51 13.56
C VAL A 120 10.90 -5.57 12.13
N PHE A 121 11.59 -6.65 11.76
CA PHE A 121 12.11 -6.77 10.41
C PHE A 121 12.16 -8.20 9.92
N TRP A 122 12.21 -8.37 8.60
CA TRP A 122 12.54 -9.61 7.92
C TRP A 122 13.29 -9.36 6.62
N LYS A 123 13.92 -10.39 6.10
CA LYS A 123 14.61 -10.38 4.81
C LYS A 123 13.99 -11.44 3.93
N ALA A 124 13.50 -11.04 2.77
CA ALA A 124 12.74 -11.89 1.87
C ALA A 124 13.01 -11.56 0.40
N ASP A 125 12.20 -12.11 -0.46
CA ASP A 125 11.93 -11.66 -1.81
C ASP A 125 10.97 -10.47 -1.83
N MET A 126 10.49 -10.11 -3.02
CA MET A 126 9.31 -9.28 -3.20
C MET A 126 8.49 -9.81 -4.36
N ASP A 127 7.33 -10.37 -4.06
CA ASP A 127 6.27 -10.60 -5.03
C ASP A 127 5.43 -9.30 -5.18
N ILE A 128 4.88 -9.07 -6.37
CA ILE A 128 4.08 -7.87 -6.64
C ILE A 128 2.66 -8.11 -6.20
N ASP A 129 2.21 -7.30 -5.26
CA ASP A 129 0.81 -7.21 -4.88
C ASP A 129 0.12 -6.11 -5.71
N CYS A 130 -0.90 -6.51 -6.46
CA CYS A 130 -1.71 -5.63 -7.29
C CYS A 130 -3.13 -5.44 -6.75
N ASP A 131 -3.45 -5.98 -5.59
CA ASP A 131 -4.79 -5.93 -5.02
C ASP A 131 -5.25 -4.49 -4.74
N GLY A 132 -6.56 -4.29 -4.74
CA GLY A 132 -7.20 -3.01 -4.48
C GLY A 132 -7.91 -2.41 -5.68
N GLN A 133 -7.72 -1.13 -5.93
CA GLN A 133 -8.41 -0.43 -7.02
C GLN A 133 -7.99 -0.96 -8.39
N VAL A 134 -8.98 -1.21 -9.26
CA VAL A 134 -8.74 -1.57 -10.66
C VAL A 134 -8.04 -0.43 -11.38
N THR A 135 -6.90 -0.73 -12.00
CA THR A 135 -6.13 0.21 -12.83
C THR A 135 -5.77 -0.41 -14.17
N ASP A 136 -5.10 0.35 -15.04
CA ASP A 136 -4.54 -0.16 -16.30
C ASP A 136 -3.45 -1.22 -16.07
N ARG A 137 -2.79 -1.19 -14.91
CA ARG A 137 -1.69 -2.09 -14.55
C ARG A 137 -2.11 -3.19 -13.59
N CYS A 138 -3.10 -2.95 -12.73
CA CYS A 138 -3.59 -3.87 -11.71
C CYS A 138 -5.06 -4.20 -11.98
N ASN A 139 -5.33 -5.39 -12.51
CA ASN A 139 -6.66 -5.91 -12.84
C ASN A 139 -6.56 -7.40 -13.19
N THR A 140 -7.69 -8.08 -13.32
CA THR A 140 -7.77 -9.52 -13.62
C THR A 140 -7.13 -9.97 -14.95
N ARG A 141 -6.78 -9.06 -15.86
CA ARG A 141 -6.08 -9.37 -17.13
C ARG A 141 -4.57 -9.32 -16.98
N THR A 142 -4.08 -8.47 -16.08
CA THR A 142 -2.66 -8.28 -15.83
C THR A 142 -2.16 -9.12 -14.66
N ASP A 143 -3.05 -9.48 -13.75
CA ASP A 143 -2.80 -10.35 -12.61
C ASP A 143 -3.96 -11.34 -12.45
N PRO A 144 -3.77 -12.64 -12.66
CA PRO A 144 -4.82 -13.65 -12.51
C PRO A 144 -5.26 -13.86 -11.04
N TYR A 145 -4.50 -13.34 -10.07
CA TYR A 145 -4.81 -13.42 -8.64
C TYR A 145 -5.37 -12.12 -8.08
N PHE A 146 -5.55 -11.11 -8.91
CA PHE A 146 -6.05 -9.80 -8.54
C PHE A 146 -7.36 -9.87 -7.75
N GLN A 147 -7.40 -9.18 -6.62
CA GLN A 147 -8.59 -8.92 -5.82
C GLN A 147 -8.88 -7.43 -5.78
N SER A 148 -10.16 -7.04 -5.89
CA SER A 148 -10.56 -5.63 -5.94
C SER A 148 -10.61 -4.95 -4.55
N MET A 149 -9.98 -5.55 -3.54
CA MET A 149 -9.99 -5.09 -2.15
C MET A 149 -8.60 -5.23 -1.53
N THR A 150 -8.29 -4.37 -0.59
CA THR A 150 -7.17 -4.49 0.34
C THR A 150 -7.69 -4.57 1.78
N ALA A 151 -6.93 -5.15 2.69
CA ALA A 151 -7.33 -5.28 4.10
C ALA A 151 -7.50 -3.91 4.79
N TYR A 152 -6.79 -2.90 4.33
CA TYR A 152 -6.90 -1.52 4.80
C TYR A 152 -7.26 -0.60 3.64
N THR A 153 -7.92 0.51 3.94
CA THR A 153 -8.53 1.38 2.94
C THR A 153 -7.99 2.80 3.02
N GLU A 154 -8.16 3.55 1.94
CA GLU A 154 -7.97 4.99 1.90
C GLU A 154 -8.93 5.70 2.87
N SER A 155 -8.66 6.97 3.18
CA SER A 155 -9.55 7.82 3.98
C SER A 155 -10.96 7.96 3.40
N SER A 156 -11.10 7.75 2.09
CA SER A 156 -12.38 7.70 1.38
C SER A 156 -13.17 6.39 1.58
N GLY A 157 -12.58 5.36 2.23
CA GLY A 157 -13.13 4.02 2.37
C GLY A 157 -12.92 3.11 1.15
N ARG A 158 -12.27 3.59 0.09
CA ARG A 158 -11.90 2.76 -1.07
C ARG A 158 -10.69 1.88 -0.73
N ALA A 159 -10.58 0.73 -1.39
CA ALA A 159 -9.35 -0.05 -1.37
C ALA A 159 -8.15 0.78 -1.84
N LEU A 160 -6.94 0.41 -1.45
CA LEU A 160 -5.73 1.10 -1.88
C LEU A 160 -5.50 0.97 -3.39
N ASN A 161 -4.75 1.90 -3.96
CA ASN A 161 -4.32 1.86 -5.35
C ASN A 161 -2.88 1.34 -5.41
N ALA A 162 -2.68 0.05 -5.71
CA ALA A 162 -1.36 -0.59 -5.76
C ALA A 162 -0.39 0.08 -6.75
N LYS A 163 -0.91 0.73 -7.80
CA LYS A 163 -0.10 1.45 -8.79
C LYS A 163 0.48 2.75 -8.23
N GLU A 164 -0.21 3.38 -7.27
CA GLU A 164 0.12 4.72 -6.77
C GLU A 164 0.60 4.73 -5.32
N THR A 165 0.01 3.90 -4.45
CA THR A 165 0.31 3.87 -3.02
C THR A 165 1.40 2.85 -2.73
N PRO A 166 2.58 3.26 -2.24
CA PRO A 166 3.57 2.33 -1.72
C PRO A 166 3.04 1.65 -0.45
N TYR A 167 2.72 0.36 -0.54
CA TYR A 167 2.37 -0.43 0.62
C TYR A 167 3.06 -1.79 0.60
N ILE A 168 3.13 -2.41 1.75
CA ILE A 168 3.56 -3.80 1.96
C ILE A 168 2.42 -4.64 2.50
N VAL A 169 2.53 -5.94 2.27
CA VAL A 169 1.62 -6.96 2.78
C VAL A 169 2.24 -7.61 4.01
N VAL A 170 1.46 -7.72 5.08
CA VAL A 170 1.86 -8.50 6.26
C VAL A 170 1.06 -9.81 6.30
N PRO A 171 1.63 -10.92 6.82
CA PRO A 171 0.86 -12.16 6.92
C PRO A 171 -0.33 -11.99 7.87
N THR A 172 -1.47 -12.56 7.52
CA THR A 172 -2.62 -12.64 8.42
C THR A 172 -2.20 -13.25 9.77
N PRO A 173 -2.66 -12.71 10.93
CA PRO A 173 -2.30 -13.22 12.25
C PRO A 173 -2.51 -14.72 12.38
N SER A 174 -1.48 -15.41 12.87
CA SER A 174 -1.46 -16.87 12.99
C SER A 174 -0.66 -17.32 14.22
N ALA A 175 -0.53 -18.63 14.42
CA ALA A 175 0.36 -19.18 15.44
C ALA A 175 1.85 -18.89 15.17
N ILE A 176 2.22 -18.54 13.92
CA ILE A 176 3.60 -18.15 13.59
C ILE A 176 3.88 -16.75 14.14
N TRP A 177 3.04 -15.78 13.84
CA TRP A 177 3.20 -14.42 14.31
C TRP A 177 1.90 -13.63 14.21
N ASN A 178 1.70 -12.74 15.18
CA ASN A 178 0.64 -11.74 15.15
C ASN A 178 1.28 -10.35 15.14
N TYR A 179 1.29 -9.69 13.99
CA TYR A 179 1.91 -8.37 13.83
C TYR A 179 1.35 -7.32 14.82
N ARG A 180 0.06 -7.44 15.20
CA ARG A 180 -0.57 -6.52 16.16
C ARG A 180 0.07 -6.57 17.55
N SER A 181 0.52 -7.76 17.98
CA SER A 181 1.22 -7.92 19.27
C SER A 181 2.61 -7.28 19.26
N SER A 182 3.15 -6.99 18.08
CA SER A 182 4.43 -6.27 17.91
C SER A 182 4.23 -4.76 17.69
N GLY A 183 3.03 -4.21 17.93
CA GLY A 183 2.75 -2.79 17.72
C GLY A 183 2.63 -2.39 16.24
N ILE A 184 2.39 -3.35 15.33
CA ILE A 184 2.18 -3.10 13.91
C ILE A 184 0.68 -3.16 13.60
N ARG A 185 0.21 -2.29 12.72
CA ARG A 185 -1.21 -2.20 12.30
C ARG A 185 -1.29 -1.69 10.85
N GLY A 186 -2.50 -1.60 10.29
CA GLY A 186 -2.72 -0.87 9.04
C GLY A 186 -2.26 0.57 9.17
N GLY A 187 -1.55 1.07 8.17
CA GLY A 187 -0.94 2.40 8.23
C GLY A 187 0.38 2.50 9.00
N SER A 188 0.87 1.42 9.63
CA SER A 188 2.23 1.42 10.18
C SER A 188 3.25 1.63 9.07
N VAL A 189 4.27 2.44 9.34
CA VAL A 189 5.28 2.82 8.35
C VAL A 189 6.41 1.80 8.32
N ALA A 190 6.87 1.50 7.11
CA ALA A 190 7.99 0.62 6.85
C ALA A 190 9.05 1.30 5.99
N ALA A 191 10.32 1.02 6.27
CA ALA A 191 11.41 1.22 5.33
C ALA A 191 11.68 -0.11 4.62
N VAL A 192 11.44 -0.14 3.30
CA VAL A 192 11.72 -1.30 2.45
C VAL A 192 12.99 -1.01 1.67
N ILE A 193 13.94 -1.95 1.69
CA ILE A 193 15.29 -1.74 1.16
C ILE A 193 15.63 -2.83 0.15
N HIS A 194 16.11 -2.41 -1.03
CA HIS A 194 16.67 -3.28 -2.03
C HIS A 194 17.92 -2.64 -2.65
N GLY A 195 19.08 -3.30 -2.48
CA GLY A 195 20.36 -2.72 -2.85
C GLY A 195 20.64 -1.44 -2.02
N ASP A 196 20.87 -0.34 -2.71
CA ASP A 196 21.11 0.98 -2.12
C ASP A 196 19.85 1.86 -2.01
N ARG A 197 18.68 1.34 -2.43
CA ARG A 197 17.42 2.07 -2.47
C ARG A 197 16.58 1.82 -1.24
N ILE A 198 15.95 2.87 -0.74
CA ILE A 198 14.94 2.83 0.31
C ILE A 198 13.62 3.31 -0.29
N GLN A 199 12.54 2.57 -0.08
CA GLN A 199 11.18 3.02 -0.31
C GLN A 199 10.43 2.97 1.01
N TYR A 200 9.96 4.12 1.45
CA TYR A 200 9.01 4.16 2.57
C TYR A 200 7.63 3.76 2.06
N ALA A 201 6.99 2.89 2.81
CA ALA A 201 5.71 2.30 2.49
C ALA A 201 4.86 2.16 3.77
N VAL A 202 3.57 1.92 3.60
CA VAL A 202 2.67 1.64 4.72
C VAL A 202 2.28 0.17 4.74
N VAL A 203 1.89 -0.36 5.89
CA VAL A 203 1.17 -1.63 5.95
C VAL A 203 -0.21 -1.41 5.37
N GLY A 204 -0.46 -1.91 4.16
CA GLY A 204 -1.69 -1.67 3.40
C GLY A 204 -2.56 -2.90 3.19
N ASP A 205 -1.97 -4.09 3.29
CA ASP A 205 -2.73 -5.32 3.07
C ASP A 205 -2.27 -6.47 3.97
N THR A 206 -3.05 -7.56 3.95
CA THR A 206 -2.74 -8.82 4.64
C THR A 206 -2.80 -9.99 3.67
N GLY A 207 -1.76 -10.79 3.68
CA GLY A 207 -1.62 -11.98 2.86
C GLY A 207 -1.84 -13.30 3.61
N PRO A 208 -1.53 -14.43 2.98
CA PRO A 208 -1.66 -15.76 3.57
C PRO A 208 -0.86 -15.89 4.88
N PRO A 209 -1.35 -16.68 5.88
CA PRO A 209 -0.74 -16.74 7.20
C PRO A 209 0.64 -17.41 7.26
N GLY A 210 1.12 -17.97 6.16
CA GLY A 210 2.43 -18.66 6.09
C GLY A 210 3.39 -18.07 5.05
N ILE A 211 3.02 -16.98 4.39
CA ILE A 211 3.81 -16.32 3.32
C ILE A 211 4.12 -14.89 3.74
N ILE A 212 5.31 -14.40 3.36
CA ILE A 212 5.79 -13.05 3.64
C ILE A 212 6.75 -12.61 2.52
N GLY A 213 6.78 -11.33 2.18
CA GLY A 213 7.65 -10.81 1.13
C GLY A 213 6.88 -10.26 -0.07
N GLU A 214 5.84 -9.47 0.20
CA GLU A 214 5.01 -8.87 -0.84
C GLU A 214 4.92 -7.35 -0.66
N GLY A 215 4.80 -6.65 -1.78
CA GLY A 215 4.60 -5.21 -1.78
C GLY A 215 3.92 -4.72 -3.05
N SER A 216 3.29 -3.56 -2.95
CA SER A 216 2.57 -2.96 -4.06
C SER A 216 3.46 -2.69 -5.27
N LEU A 217 2.84 -2.60 -6.43
CA LEU A 217 3.50 -2.19 -7.68
C LEU A 217 4.26 -0.86 -7.49
N ALA A 218 3.71 0.09 -6.72
CA ALA A 218 4.38 1.36 -6.40
C ALA A 218 5.64 1.14 -5.54
N THR A 219 5.60 0.25 -4.55
CA THR A 219 6.76 -0.10 -3.71
C THR A 219 7.89 -0.71 -4.56
N ALA A 220 7.57 -1.69 -5.40
CA ALA A 220 8.55 -2.31 -6.29
C ALA A 220 9.22 -1.28 -7.22
N ARG A 221 8.42 -0.39 -7.81
CA ARG A 221 8.92 0.67 -8.68
C ARG A 221 9.88 1.62 -7.97
N GLY A 222 9.57 2.04 -6.74
CA GLY A 222 10.45 2.88 -5.92
C GLY A 222 11.80 2.23 -5.62
N LEU A 223 11.81 0.91 -5.45
CA LEU A 223 13.02 0.11 -5.23
C LEU A 223 13.78 -0.26 -6.50
N GLY A 224 13.26 0.09 -7.68
CA GLY A 224 13.85 -0.33 -8.96
C GLY A 224 13.71 -1.82 -9.25
N ILE A 225 12.78 -2.49 -8.57
CA ILE A 225 12.39 -3.87 -8.81
C ILE A 225 11.42 -3.92 -10.00
N SER A 226 11.45 -4.99 -10.78
CA SER A 226 10.52 -5.19 -11.90
C SER A 226 9.07 -5.13 -11.40
N ALA A 227 8.35 -4.09 -11.78
CA ALA A 227 6.97 -3.86 -11.37
C ALA A 227 5.96 -4.41 -12.40
N ASP A 228 6.16 -5.68 -12.79
CA ASP A 228 5.20 -6.41 -13.62
C ASP A 228 4.28 -7.24 -12.70
N PRO A 229 2.95 -7.09 -12.79
CA PRO A 229 2.02 -7.76 -11.89
C PRO A 229 2.09 -9.28 -11.90
N TYR A 230 2.44 -9.87 -13.05
CA TYR A 230 2.44 -11.34 -13.21
C TYR A 230 3.82 -11.98 -13.12
N GLY A 231 4.84 -11.30 -13.59
CA GLY A 231 6.18 -11.88 -13.69
C GLY A 231 7.29 -10.99 -13.13
N GLY A 232 6.93 -9.89 -12.46
CA GLY A 232 7.86 -8.99 -11.80
C GLY A 232 8.33 -9.50 -10.45
N GLY A 233 8.73 -8.55 -9.61
CA GLY A 233 9.30 -8.85 -8.31
C GLY A 233 10.79 -9.22 -8.36
N THR A 234 11.30 -9.72 -7.26
CA THR A 234 12.67 -10.24 -7.12
C THR A 234 12.68 -11.45 -6.19
N GLY A 235 13.51 -12.43 -6.47
CA GLY A 235 13.56 -13.68 -5.70
C GLY A 235 14.27 -13.58 -4.34
N ALA A 236 14.92 -12.46 -4.02
CA ALA A 236 15.64 -12.26 -2.76
C ALA A 236 16.13 -10.81 -2.64
N GLY A 237 16.75 -10.49 -1.52
CA GLY A 237 17.53 -9.26 -1.32
C GLY A 237 16.70 -8.05 -0.87
N VAL A 238 15.45 -8.25 -0.46
CA VAL A 238 14.61 -7.20 0.09
C VAL A 238 14.58 -7.29 1.61
N THR A 239 14.82 -6.18 2.28
CA THR A 239 14.71 -6.05 3.74
C THR A 239 13.53 -5.13 4.06
N TYR A 240 12.64 -5.60 4.93
CA TYR A 240 11.47 -4.88 5.41
C TYR A 240 11.69 -4.52 6.87
N ILE A 241 11.72 -3.23 7.20
CA ILE A 241 11.85 -2.72 8.57
C ILE A 241 10.57 -1.96 8.89
N LEU A 242 9.75 -2.49 9.80
CA LEU A 242 8.47 -1.90 10.18
C LEU A 242 8.62 -1.23 11.54
N PHE A 243 8.34 0.06 11.60
CA PHE A 243 8.47 0.84 12.83
C PHE A 243 7.26 0.59 13.74
N LYS A 244 7.54 0.13 14.96
CA LYS A 244 6.51 -0.17 15.97
C LYS A 244 5.74 1.09 16.37
N ASN A 245 4.45 0.94 16.61
CA ASN A 245 3.56 2.01 17.08
C ASN A 245 3.49 3.24 16.16
N SER A 246 3.96 3.12 14.92
CA SER A 246 3.78 4.14 13.90
C SER A 246 2.44 4.01 13.21
N GLU A 247 1.90 5.12 12.72
CA GLU A 247 0.66 5.15 11.94
C GLU A 247 0.60 6.45 11.13
N VAL A 248 0.31 6.36 9.85
CA VAL A 248 0.04 7.53 9.01
C VAL A 248 -1.39 8.00 9.21
N ALA A 249 -1.65 9.30 9.02
CA ALA A 249 -3.00 9.84 9.10
C ALA A 249 -3.90 9.36 7.94
N SER A 250 -3.30 9.03 6.79
CA SER A 250 -3.99 8.59 5.58
C SER A 250 -3.07 7.70 4.77
N LEU A 251 -3.53 6.50 4.40
CA LEU A 251 -2.70 5.50 3.75
C LEU A 251 -2.31 5.90 2.32
N GLU A 252 -3.14 6.69 1.65
CA GLU A 252 -2.91 7.22 0.31
C GLU A 252 -1.97 8.43 0.28
N ASP A 253 -1.64 9.06 1.42
CA ASP A 253 -0.70 10.17 1.51
C ASP A 253 0.74 9.66 1.46
N ARG A 254 1.24 9.48 0.24
CA ARG A 254 2.60 8.98 -0.04
C ARG A 254 3.69 9.90 0.48
N ASP A 255 3.50 11.19 0.33
CA ASP A 255 4.50 12.19 0.72
C ASP A 255 4.57 12.29 2.24
N GLY A 256 3.43 12.28 2.94
CA GLY A 256 3.36 12.20 4.38
C GLY A 256 3.99 10.91 4.92
N ALA A 257 3.69 9.76 4.30
CA ALA A 257 4.31 8.48 4.66
C ALA A 257 5.83 8.48 4.46
N ALA A 258 6.32 9.11 3.38
CA ALA A 258 7.76 9.21 3.12
C ALA A 258 8.47 10.11 4.13
N LEU A 259 7.92 11.28 4.45
CA LEU A 259 8.45 12.19 5.45
C LEU A 259 8.49 11.55 6.84
N GLN A 260 7.38 10.92 7.25
CA GLN A 260 7.31 10.23 8.54
C GLN A 260 8.27 9.03 8.58
N GLY A 261 8.39 8.30 7.46
CA GLY A 261 9.29 7.17 7.34
C GLY A 261 10.75 7.55 7.47
N GLU A 262 11.17 8.66 6.87
CA GLU A 262 12.52 9.17 7.02
C GLU A 262 12.83 9.58 8.46
N GLU A 263 11.89 10.23 9.15
CA GLU A 263 12.06 10.61 10.55
C GLU A 263 12.16 9.40 11.47
N LEU A 264 11.26 8.40 11.28
CA LEU A 264 11.31 7.14 12.03
C LEU A 264 12.60 6.35 11.76
N ALA A 265 13.08 6.35 10.53
CA ALA A 265 14.35 5.71 10.17
C ALA A 265 15.53 6.41 10.84
N ARG A 266 15.53 7.74 10.90
CA ARG A 266 16.55 8.53 11.62
C ARG A 266 16.56 8.21 13.11
N GLN A 267 15.39 8.19 13.74
CA GLN A 267 15.23 7.81 15.13
C GLN A 267 15.73 6.37 15.37
N PHE A 268 15.34 5.44 14.51
CA PHE A 268 15.79 4.04 14.58
C PHE A 268 17.32 3.91 14.52
N LEU A 269 17.99 4.70 13.68
CA LEU A 269 19.45 4.72 13.60
C LEU A 269 20.12 5.24 14.88
N LEU A 270 19.49 6.19 15.57
CA LEU A 270 20.01 6.75 16.83
C LEU A 270 19.82 5.79 18.02
N GLU A 271 18.78 4.97 18.00
CA GLU A 271 18.42 4.09 19.11
C GLU A 271 19.06 2.69 19.04
N ASN A 272 19.66 2.33 17.91
CA ASN A 272 20.31 1.04 17.66
C ASN A 272 21.80 1.21 17.31
#